data_af654e13d63b883715084b87ada730f5
#
_entry.id   af654e13d63b883715084b87ada730f5
#
_cell.length_a   1.000
_cell.length_b   1.000
_cell.length_c   1.000
_cell.angle_alpha   90.00
_cell.angle_beta   90.00
_cell.angle_gamma   90.00
#
_symmetry.space_group_name_H-M   'P 1'
#
loop_
_entity.id
_entity.type
_entity.pdbx_description
1 polymer ?
#
loop_
_entity_poly.entity_id
_entity_poly.type
_entity_poly.pdbx_seq_one_letter_code
_entity_poly.pdbx_strand_id
1 'polypeptide(L)'
;KIKDCFFIGKNSIFEDLYQVSIFSILNCEEGILIVPLNFLCAENSKKIRNLFFDKFEIIKLNIFSEQVFEDTTYNVISFYFRRKEKISEKNKIPATIFPENKHISFTIENKHNWQLGGDFISRIKNTKNDLGIFRLTEDYMRSGEYEVELKFQNNKYKKPLFISKDIKNLMERNILFLRAIDSKNGKKIQVE
;
A
#
# COMPACT_ATOMS: atom_id res chain seq x y z
N LYS A 1 11.22 -16.59 -12.84
CA LYS A 1 11.06 -18.03 -12.41
C LYS A 1 11.24 -18.23 -10.90
N ILE A 2 12.20 -17.59 -10.23
CA ILE A 2 12.39 -17.72 -8.76
C ILE A 2 11.26 -17.02 -7.98
N LYS A 3 10.77 -15.89 -8.46
CA LYS A 3 9.66 -15.17 -7.80
C LYS A 3 8.36 -15.98 -7.73
N ASP A 4 8.10 -16.80 -8.73
CA ASP A 4 6.82 -17.52 -8.85
C ASP A 4 6.63 -18.59 -7.74
N CYS A 5 7.73 -19.15 -7.19
CA CYS A 5 7.62 -20.16 -6.14
C CYS A 5 7.23 -19.58 -4.77
N PHE A 6 7.42 -18.28 -4.53
CA PHE A 6 7.02 -17.65 -3.26
C PHE A 6 5.55 -17.26 -3.20
N PHE A 7 4.89 -17.11 -4.36
CA PHE A 7 3.50 -16.64 -4.48
C PHE A 7 2.51 -17.76 -4.78
N ILE A 8 2.71 -18.94 -4.18
CA ILE A 8 1.83 -20.11 -4.32
C ILE A 8 1.06 -20.38 -3.03
N GLY A 9 -0.06 -21.09 -3.14
CA GLY A 9 -0.89 -21.46 -2.00
C GLY A 9 -1.38 -20.22 -1.22
N LYS A 10 -1.14 -20.21 0.09
CA LYS A 10 -1.55 -19.09 0.98
C LYS A 10 -0.87 -17.76 0.64
N ASN A 11 0.29 -17.80 -0.02
CA ASN A 11 1.04 -16.61 -0.38
C ASN A 11 0.57 -15.97 -1.70
N SER A 12 -0.32 -16.64 -2.46
CA SER A 12 -0.82 -16.13 -3.75
C SER A 12 -1.64 -14.83 -3.66
N ILE A 13 -2.02 -14.45 -2.45
CA ILE A 13 -2.74 -13.20 -2.16
C ILE A 13 -1.83 -11.98 -2.05
N PHE A 14 -0.51 -12.17 -2.07
CA PHE A 14 0.49 -11.12 -1.94
C PHE A 14 1.16 -10.84 -3.29
N GLU A 15 1.68 -9.63 -3.43
CA GLU A 15 2.32 -9.14 -4.67
C GLU A 15 3.82 -8.95 -4.52
N ASP A 16 4.28 -8.70 -3.29
CA ASP A 16 5.67 -8.39 -2.98
C ASP A 16 6.28 -9.37 -1.98
N LEU A 17 7.57 -9.67 -2.13
CA LEU A 17 8.28 -10.60 -1.25
C LEU A 17 8.29 -10.19 0.22
N TYR A 18 8.39 -8.87 0.51
CA TYR A 18 8.36 -8.41 1.89
C TYR A 18 7.02 -8.72 2.57
N GLN A 19 5.90 -8.75 1.81
CA GLN A 19 4.59 -9.13 2.33
C GLN A 19 4.57 -10.60 2.74
N VAL A 20 5.16 -11.47 1.94
CA VAL A 20 5.33 -12.90 2.26
C VAL A 20 6.23 -13.07 3.49
N SER A 21 7.31 -12.28 3.59
CA SER A 21 8.21 -12.31 4.75
C SER A 21 7.48 -11.90 6.03
N ILE A 22 6.69 -10.83 6.00
CA ILE A 22 5.86 -10.43 7.14
C ILE A 22 4.84 -11.52 7.48
N PHE A 23 4.22 -12.15 6.47
CA PHE A 23 3.25 -13.22 6.70
C PHE A 23 3.88 -14.43 7.41
N SER A 24 5.13 -14.75 7.10
CA SER A 24 5.83 -15.89 7.71
C SER A 24 6.10 -15.71 9.21
N ILE A 25 6.19 -14.48 9.69
CA ILE A 25 6.52 -14.16 11.09
C ILE A 25 5.29 -13.88 11.97
N LEU A 26 4.08 -14.07 11.45
CA LEU A 26 2.84 -13.77 12.21
C LEU A 26 2.64 -14.64 13.48
N ASN A 27 3.49 -15.63 13.71
CA ASN A 27 3.45 -16.47 14.92
C ASN A 27 4.56 -16.12 15.93
N CYS A 28 5.39 -15.10 15.65
CA CYS A 28 6.38 -14.60 16.60
C CYS A 28 5.73 -13.79 17.71
N GLU A 29 6.46 -13.56 18.80
CA GLU A 29 6.01 -12.71 19.91
C GLU A 29 6.47 -11.24 19.71
N GLU A 30 7.69 -11.06 19.26
CA GLU A 30 8.29 -9.76 19.01
C GLU A 30 9.41 -9.86 17.98
N GLY A 31 9.86 -8.73 17.46
CA GLY A 31 10.97 -8.71 16.52
C GLY A 31 11.26 -7.33 15.93
N ILE A 32 12.29 -7.28 15.11
CA ILE A 32 12.64 -6.11 14.32
C ILE A 32 12.53 -6.47 12.85
N LEU A 33 11.89 -5.59 12.09
CA LEU A 33 11.76 -5.72 10.64
C LEU A 33 12.36 -4.51 9.93
N ILE A 34 12.96 -4.76 8.77
CA ILE A 34 13.37 -3.76 7.79
C ILE A 34 12.58 -4.04 6.51
N VAL A 35 11.73 -3.11 6.12
CA VAL A 35 10.84 -3.26 4.96
C VAL A 35 10.66 -1.92 4.23
N PRO A 36 10.17 -1.92 2.99
CA PRO A 36 9.80 -0.69 2.32
C PRO A 36 8.70 0.08 3.10
N LEU A 37 8.76 1.41 3.07
CA LEU A 37 7.71 2.28 3.65
C LEU A 37 6.31 1.96 3.08
N ASN A 38 6.25 1.36 1.91
CA ASN A 38 5.04 0.87 1.25
C ASN A 38 4.20 -0.04 2.17
N PHE A 39 4.83 -0.75 3.09
CA PHE A 39 4.10 -1.53 4.11
C PHE A 39 3.07 -0.68 4.85
N LEU A 40 3.41 0.55 5.23
CA LEU A 40 2.50 1.44 5.97
C LEU A 40 1.60 2.28 5.08
N CYS A 41 1.96 2.57 3.83
CA CYS A 41 1.22 3.56 3.02
C CYS A 41 0.59 3.00 1.74
N ALA A 42 1.11 1.90 1.15
CA ALA A 42 0.62 1.42 -0.13
C ALA A 42 -0.70 0.66 -0.02
N GLU A 43 -1.54 0.78 -1.06
CA GLU A 43 -2.83 0.11 -1.12
C GLU A 43 -2.68 -1.42 -1.23
N ASN A 44 -1.73 -1.90 -2.05
CA ASN A 44 -1.47 -3.34 -2.19
C ASN A 44 -0.94 -4.00 -0.90
N SER A 45 -0.51 -3.20 0.08
CA SER A 45 -0.10 -3.70 1.40
C SER A 45 -1.25 -3.85 2.40
N LYS A 46 -2.47 -3.45 2.04
CA LYS A 46 -3.64 -3.46 2.93
C LYS A 46 -3.85 -4.82 3.59
N LYS A 47 -3.77 -5.91 2.83
CA LYS A 47 -4.00 -7.27 3.36
C LYS A 47 -2.98 -7.65 4.42
N ILE A 48 -1.69 -7.50 4.09
CA ILE A 48 -0.63 -7.87 5.04
C ILE A 48 -0.58 -6.91 6.23
N ARG A 49 -0.90 -5.63 6.02
CA ARG A 49 -0.97 -4.63 7.07
C ARG A 49 -2.07 -4.97 8.08
N ASN A 50 -3.27 -5.32 7.63
CA ASN A 50 -4.34 -5.76 8.52
C ASN A 50 -3.95 -7.02 9.29
N LEU A 51 -3.45 -8.06 8.63
CA LEU A 51 -3.00 -9.29 9.30
C LEU A 51 -1.91 -9.03 10.35
N PHE A 52 -1.01 -8.10 10.09
CA PHE A 52 0.03 -7.72 11.02
C PHE A 52 -0.55 -6.99 12.24
N PHE A 53 -1.33 -5.93 12.02
CA PHE A 53 -1.88 -5.12 13.11
C PHE A 53 -3.04 -5.78 13.85
N ASP A 54 -3.62 -6.87 13.36
CA ASP A 54 -4.52 -7.71 14.13
C ASP A 54 -3.78 -8.40 15.30
N LYS A 55 -2.49 -8.69 15.13
CA LYS A 55 -1.68 -9.44 16.10
C LYS A 55 -0.67 -8.58 16.85
N PHE A 56 -0.11 -7.57 16.19
CA PHE A 56 1.05 -6.82 16.67
C PHE A 56 0.78 -5.33 16.77
N GLU A 57 1.60 -4.69 17.58
CA GLU A 57 1.77 -3.24 17.63
C GLU A 57 3.21 -2.87 17.28
N ILE A 58 3.41 -1.73 16.64
CA ILE A 58 4.73 -1.13 16.45
C ILE A 58 5.03 -0.25 17.65
N ILE A 59 6.13 -0.57 18.33
CA ILE A 59 6.59 0.11 19.54
C ILE A 59 7.50 1.29 19.18
N LYS A 60 8.34 1.12 18.16
CA LYS A 60 9.29 2.14 17.71
C LYS A 60 9.52 1.98 16.21
N LEU A 61 9.61 3.10 15.51
CA LEU A 61 9.81 3.15 14.07
C LEU A 61 10.99 4.07 13.72
N ASN A 62 11.82 3.67 12.76
CA ASN A 62 12.78 4.53 12.10
C ASN A 62 12.40 4.63 10.62
N ILE A 63 12.40 5.84 10.10
CA ILE A 63 12.13 6.16 8.69
C ILE A 63 13.42 6.71 8.09
N PHE A 64 13.84 6.11 6.98
CA PHE A 64 15.03 6.56 6.26
C PHE A 64 14.60 7.35 5.03
N SER A 65 14.91 8.66 5.02
CA SER A 65 14.59 9.57 3.90
C SER A 65 15.63 9.50 2.78
N GLU A 66 16.78 8.90 3.06
CA GLU A 66 17.82 8.63 2.08
C GLU A 66 17.82 7.18 1.63
N GLN A 67 18.51 6.91 0.52
CA GLN A 67 18.69 5.56 0.00
C GLN A 67 19.54 4.73 0.97
N VAL A 68 18.99 3.63 1.48
CA VAL A 68 19.67 2.71 2.41
C VAL A 68 20.36 1.56 1.67
N PHE A 69 19.78 1.08 0.58
CA PHE A 69 20.29 -0.03 -0.22
C PHE A 69 20.61 0.44 -1.63
N GLU A 70 21.77 0.04 -2.15
CA GLU A 70 22.26 0.46 -3.48
C GLU A 70 21.28 0.08 -4.62
N ASP A 71 20.65 -1.08 -4.50
CA ASP A 71 19.78 -1.66 -5.54
C ASP A 71 18.33 -1.17 -5.49
N THR A 72 17.97 -0.28 -4.58
CA THR A 72 16.57 0.20 -4.47
C THR A 72 16.48 1.70 -4.19
N THR A 73 15.54 2.33 -4.84
CA THR A 73 15.19 3.75 -4.62
C THR A 73 14.00 3.92 -3.67
N TYR A 74 13.47 2.83 -3.12
CA TYR A 74 12.35 2.90 -2.17
C TYR A 74 12.83 3.38 -0.80
N ASN A 75 12.02 4.24 -0.19
CA ASN A 75 12.21 4.59 1.21
C ASN A 75 12.00 3.36 2.08
N VAL A 76 12.92 3.16 3.00
CA VAL A 76 12.96 2.02 3.91
C VAL A 76 12.56 2.46 5.30
N ILE A 77 11.93 1.56 6.03
CA ILE A 77 11.65 1.70 7.45
C ILE A 77 12.24 0.51 8.21
N SER A 78 12.67 0.75 9.44
CA SER A 78 12.93 -0.32 10.40
C SER A 78 12.04 -0.09 11.62
N PHE A 79 11.47 -1.17 12.16
CA PHE A 79 10.63 -1.04 13.33
C PHE A 79 10.72 -2.25 14.25
N TYR A 80 10.61 -1.96 15.55
CA TYR A 80 10.40 -2.95 16.58
C TYR A 80 8.91 -3.15 16.79
N PHE A 81 8.47 -4.38 16.76
CA PHE A 81 7.08 -4.80 16.99
C PHE A 81 7.00 -5.82 18.10
N ARG A 82 5.83 -5.86 18.73
CA ARG A 82 5.50 -6.84 19.77
C ARG A 82 4.05 -7.27 19.60
N ARG A 83 3.76 -8.51 20.02
CA ARG A 83 2.40 -9.04 20.07
C ARG A 83 1.55 -8.20 21.03
N LYS A 84 0.35 -7.86 20.60
CA LYS A 84 -0.59 -7.10 21.41
C LYS A 84 -1.05 -7.94 22.61
N GLU A 85 -1.03 -7.34 23.79
CA GLU A 85 -1.63 -7.93 25.00
C GLU A 85 -3.15 -7.78 25.00
N LYS A 86 -3.67 -6.74 24.38
CA LYS A 86 -5.11 -6.43 24.26
C LYS A 86 -5.43 -5.98 22.86
N ILE A 87 -6.63 -6.29 22.39
CA ILE A 87 -7.14 -5.79 21.11
C ILE A 87 -7.22 -4.27 21.17
N SER A 88 -6.60 -3.59 20.24
CA SER A 88 -6.62 -2.15 20.11
C SER A 88 -6.89 -1.77 18.66
N GLU A 89 -7.80 -0.82 18.47
CA GLU A 89 -8.13 -0.24 17.15
C GLU A 89 -7.16 0.87 16.73
N LYS A 90 -6.20 1.21 17.57
CA LYS A 90 -5.21 2.27 17.34
C LYS A 90 -3.83 1.84 17.77
N ASN A 91 -2.83 2.32 17.02
CA ASN A 91 -1.43 2.20 17.41
C ASN A 91 -0.78 3.58 17.30
N LYS A 92 -0.34 4.13 18.44
CA LYS A 92 0.45 5.35 18.50
C LYS A 92 1.92 4.96 18.35
N ILE A 93 2.57 5.45 17.33
CA ILE A 93 3.93 5.06 16.95
C ILE A 93 4.87 6.23 17.10
N PRO A 94 5.84 6.16 18.04
CA PRO A 94 6.97 7.08 18.06
C PRO A 94 7.91 6.72 16.92
N ALA A 95 8.34 7.73 16.16
CA ALA A 95 9.20 7.53 15.02
C ALA A 95 10.36 8.52 14.97
N THR A 96 11.48 8.07 14.42
CA THR A 96 12.65 8.91 14.15
C THR A 96 12.91 8.90 12.64
N ILE A 97 13.06 10.08 12.06
CA ILE A 97 13.41 10.27 10.65
C ILE A 97 14.93 10.49 10.56
N PHE A 98 15.59 9.68 9.76
CA PHE A 98 17.02 9.77 9.47
C PHE A 98 17.24 10.27 8.03
N PRO A 99 18.33 11.05 7.77
CA PRO A 99 19.46 11.34 8.68
C PRO A 99 19.21 12.50 9.66
N GLU A 100 18.13 13.28 9.53
CA GLU A 100 17.89 14.52 10.29
C GLU A 100 17.71 14.29 11.81
N ASN A 101 17.59 13.02 12.21
CA ASN A 101 17.30 12.60 13.59
C ASN A 101 16.04 13.29 14.19
N LYS A 102 15.06 13.54 13.33
CA LYS A 102 13.81 14.20 13.70
C LYS A 102 12.85 13.24 14.38
N HIS A 103 12.45 13.54 15.60
CA HIS A 103 11.48 12.74 16.34
C HIS A 103 10.05 13.22 16.03
N ILE A 104 9.18 12.27 15.68
CA ILE A 104 7.76 12.51 15.45
C ILE A 104 6.94 11.43 16.14
N SER A 105 5.65 11.65 16.25
CA SER A 105 4.70 10.61 16.67
C SER A 105 3.43 10.73 15.85
N PHE A 106 2.89 9.60 15.44
CA PHE A 106 1.62 9.55 14.73
C PHE A 106 0.80 8.35 15.19
N THR A 107 -0.49 8.37 14.87
CA THR A 107 -1.40 7.29 15.19
C THR A 107 -1.98 6.72 13.91
N ILE A 108 -1.97 5.40 13.79
CA ILE A 108 -2.68 4.67 12.75
C ILE A 108 -3.88 3.94 13.36
N GLU A 109 -4.93 3.76 12.58
CA GLU A 109 -6.19 3.24 13.08
C GLU A 109 -6.76 2.14 12.16
N ASN A 110 -7.41 1.15 12.76
CA ASN A 110 -8.03 0.04 12.02
C ASN A 110 -9.08 0.53 11.02
N LYS A 111 -9.91 1.50 11.39
CA LYS A 111 -10.93 2.07 10.48
C LYS A 111 -10.36 2.65 9.18
N HIS A 112 -9.06 2.92 9.13
CA HIS A 112 -8.32 3.35 7.94
C HIS A 112 -7.38 2.26 7.41
N ASN A 113 -7.63 0.97 7.74
CA ASN A 113 -6.79 -0.17 7.38
C ASN A 113 -5.33 -0.01 7.83
N TRP A 114 -5.12 0.60 8.99
CA TRP A 114 -3.81 0.87 9.56
C TRP A 114 -2.87 1.66 8.63
N GLN A 115 -3.44 2.41 7.69
CA GLN A 115 -2.69 3.15 6.70
C GLN A 115 -2.14 4.46 7.27
N LEU A 116 -0.85 4.71 7.07
CA LEU A 116 -0.24 6.00 7.37
C LEU A 116 -0.90 7.10 6.53
N GLY A 117 -1.39 8.14 7.20
CA GLY A 117 -2.17 9.20 6.54
C GLY A 117 -3.60 8.81 6.15
N GLY A 118 -4.10 7.64 6.60
CA GLY A 118 -5.45 7.16 6.27
C GLY A 118 -6.56 8.11 6.71
N ASP A 119 -6.40 8.81 7.82
CA ASP A 119 -7.32 9.84 8.29
C ASP A 119 -7.37 11.05 7.33
N PHE A 120 -6.24 11.44 6.78
CA PHE A 120 -6.16 12.51 5.77
C PHE A 120 -6.85 12.10 4.46
N ILE A 121 -6.56 10.88 3.98
CA ILE A 121 -7.19 10.34 2.76
C ILE A 121 -8.71 10.27 2.92
N SER A 122 -9.21 9.86 4.08
CA SER A 122 -10.67 9.78 4.32
C SER A 122 -11.32 11.17 4.34
N ARG A 123 -10.62 12.19 4.82
CA ARG A 123 -11.10 13.59 4.77
C ARG A 123 -11.20 14.12 3.35
N ILE A 124 -10.22 13.82 2.50
CA ILE A 124 -10.24 14.21 1.09
C ILE A 124 -11.41 13.55 0.35
N LYS A 125 -11.65 12.26 0.59
CA LYS A 125 -12.75 11.52 -0.04
C LYS A 125 -14.14 12.07 0.30
N ASN A 126 -14.28 12.76 1.41
CA ASN A 126 -15.55 13.30 1.90
C ASN A 126 -15.77 14.79 1.55
N THR A 127 -14.94 15.38 0.72
CA THR A 127 -15.15 16.78 0.29
C THR A 127 -16.27 16.85 -0.72
N LYS A 128 -17.19 17.82 -0.55
CA LYS A 128 -18.31 18.06 -1.48
C LYS A 128 -17.87 18.54 -2.87
N ASN A 129 -16.65 19.06 -2.98
CA ASN A 129 -16.02 19.49 -4.23
C ASN A 129 -15.07 18.39 -4.70
N ASP A 130 -15.61 17.46 -5.46
CA ASP A 130 -14.82 16.44 -6.13
C ASP A 130 -14.05 17.09 -7.31
N LEU A 131 -12.75 16.87 -7.36
CA LEU A 131 -11.91 17.30 -8.49
C LEU A 131 -12.18 16.48 -9.77
N GLY A 132 -13.11 15.52 -9.70
CA GLY A 132 -13.38 14.62 -10.81
C GLY A 132 -12.26 13.63 -11.09
N ILE A 133 -11.31 13.48 -10.14
CA ILE A 133 -10.24 12.49 -10.24
C ILE A 133 -10.65 11.22 -9.51
N PHE A 134 -10.82 10.14 -10.26
CA PHE A 134 -11.20 8.85 -9.74
C PHE A 134 -10.05 7.85 -9.84
N ARG A 135 -9.69 7.23 -8.72
CA ARG A 135 -8.70 6.16 -8.70
C ARG A 135 -9.37 4.81 -8.87
N LEU A 136 -9.12 4.16 -10.00
CA LEU A 136 -9.50 2.77 -10.20
C LEU A 136 -8.59 1.85 -9.37
N THR A 137 -9.18 1.14 -8.40
CA THR A 137 -8.52 0.07 -7.66
C THR A 137 -8.95 -1.29 -8.21
N GLU A 138 -8.21 -2.36 -7.89
CA GLU A 138 -8.59 -3.71 -8.32
C GLU A 138 -10.00 -4.14 -7.86
N ASP A 139 -10.47 -3.62 -6.73
CA ASP A 139 -11.81 -3.94 -6.22
C ASP A 139 -12.91 -3.50 -7.19
N TYR A 140 -12.74 -2.37 -7.87
CA TYR A 140 -13.68 -1.89 -8.90
C TYR A 140 -13.57 -2.66 -10.21
N MET A 141 -12.47 -3.35 -10.44
CA MET A 141 -12.17 -4.05 -11.69
C MET A 141 -12.46 -5.55 -11.63
N ARG A 142 -13.04 -6.06 -10.55
CA ARG A 142 -13.30 -7.49 -10.35
C ARG A 142 -14.77 -7.85 -10.15
N SER A 143 -15.66 -6.86 -10.07
CA SER A 143 -17.04 -7.07 -9.58
C SER A 143 -18.13 -6.53 -10.49
N GLY A 144 -17.95 -6.56 -11.80
CA GLY A 144 -18.92 -6.03 -12.75
C GLY A 144 -19.33 -7.02 -13.82
N GLU A 145 -20.29 -6.60 -14.65
CA GLU A 145 -20.81 -7.37 -15.79
C GLU A 145 -20.11 -7.05 -17.13
N TYR A 146 -19.36 -5.94 -17.17
CA TYR A 146 -18.72 -5.46 -18.39
C TYR A 146 -17.26 -5.82 -18.42
N GLU A 147 -16.87 -6.65 -19.38
CA GLU A 147 -15.47 -6.97 -19.62
C GLU A 147 -14.75 -5.79 -20.25
N VAL A 148 -13.57 -5.44 -19.71
CA VAL A 148 -12.70 -4.40 -20.24
C VAL A 148 -11.27 -4.89 -20.34
N GLU A 149 -10.54 -4.40 -21.34
CA GLU A 149 -9.11 -4.65 -21.50
C GLU A 149 -8.34 -3.36 -21.18
N LEU A 150 -7.46 -3.40 -20.19
CA LEU A 150 -6.53 -2.32 -19.93
C LEU A 150 -5.22 -2.55 -20.68
N LYS A 151 -4.88 -1.63 -21.56
CA LYS A 151 -3.61 -1.60 -22.29
C LYS A 151 -2.74 -0.47 -21.76
N PHE A 152 -1.49 -0.78 -21.46
CA PHE A 152 -0.49 0.20 -21.05
C PHE A 152 0.66 0.14 -22.04
N GLN A 153 0.98 1.23 -22.69
CA GLN A 153 2.10 1.36 -23.66
C GLN A 153 2.58 0.06 -24.34
N ASN A 154 3.25 -0.83 -23.65
CA ASN A 154 3.76 -2.10 -24.18
C ASN A 154 3.27 -3.34 -23.40
N ASN A 155 2.40 -3.18 -22.42
CA ASN A 155 1.92 -4.27 -21.57
C ASN A 155 0.39 -4.29 -21.54
N LYS A 156 -0.18 -5.47 -21.79
CA LYS A 156 -1.58 -5.75 -21.49
C LYS A 156 -1.72 -6.29 -20.06
N TYR A 157 -2.74 -5.85 -19.37
CA TYR A 157 -3.14 -6.55 -18.15
C TYR A 157 -3.61 -7.95 -18.55
N LYS A 158 -2.95 -8.98 -18.01
CA LYS A 158 -3.09 -10.38 -18.48
C LYS A 158 -4.39 -11.08 -18.09
N LYS A 159 -5.23 -10.45 -17.27
CA LYS A 159 -6.50 -11.02 -16.82
C LYS A 159 -7.65 -10.15 -17.32
N PRO A 160 -8.77 -10.76 -17.75
CA PRO A 160 -9.97 -10.00 -18.05
C PRO A 160 -10.41 -9.25 -16.78
N LEU A 161 -10.77 -7.99 -16.97
CA LEU A 161 -11.27 -7.12 -15.89
C LEU A 161 -12.77 -6.94 -16.11
N PHE A 162 -13.53 -7.03 -15.03
CA PHE A 162 -14.98 -6.90 -15.07
C PHE A 162 -15.40 -5.70 -14.21
N ILE A 163 -16.06 -4.74 -14.82
CA ILE A 163 -16.45 -3.47 -14.18
C ILE A 163 -17.97 -3.30 -14.18
N SER A 164 -18.46 -2.51 -13.22
CA SER A 164 -19.87 -2.11 -13.17
C SER A 164 -20.21 -1.11 -14.26
N LYS A 165 -21.52 -0.94 -14.54
CA LYS A 165 -22.01 0.05 -15.48
C LYS A 165 -21.57 1.46 -15.16
N ASP A 166 -21.53 1.81 -13.88
CA ASP A 166 -21.12 3.16 -13.44
C ASP A 166 -19.65 3.43 -13.73
N ILE A 167 -18.79 2.44 -13.47
CA ILE A 167 -17.34 2.55 -13.79
C ILE A 167 -17.16 2.60 -15.32
N LYS A 168 -17.92 1.81 -16.09
CA LYS A 168 -17.88 1.87 -17.56
C LYS A 168 -18.24 3.28 -18.05
N ASN A 169 -19.33 3.84 -17.58
CA ASN A 169 -19.77 5.19 -17.95
C ASN A 169 -18.71 6.26 -17.55
N LEU A 170 -18.06 6.07 -16.41
CA LEU A 170 -16.97 6.95 -15.95
C LEU A 170 -15.79 6.87 -16.92
N MET A 171 -15.38 5.66 -17.32
CA MET A 171 -14.27 5.44 -18.25
C MET A 171 -14.57 5.99 -19.64
N GLU A 172 -15.79 5.81 -20.17
CA GLU A 172 -16.20 6.32 -21.48
C GLU A 172 -16.23 7.86 -21.57
N ARG A 173 -16.45 8.52 -20.44
CA ARG A 173 -16.45 10.00 -20.34
C ARG A 173 -15.07 10.57 -20.07
N ASN A 174 -14.11 9.74 -19.78
CA ASN A 174 -12.78 10.17 -19.35
C ASN A 174 -11.87 10.30 -20.59
N ILE A 175 -11.27 11.46 -20.73
CA ILE A 175 -10.39 11.77 -21.87
C ILE A 175 -8.93 11.47 -21.50
N LEU A 176 -8.62 11.37 -20.19
CA LEU A 176 -7.27 11.29 -19.69
C LEU A 176 -7.14 10.27 -18.57
N PHE A 177 -6.23 9.30 -18.76
CA PHE A 177 -5.85 8.34 -17.73
C PHE A 177 -4.45 8.62 -17.21
N LEU A 178 -4.32 8.85 -15.91
CA LEU A 178 -3.04 8.93 -15.23
C LEU A 178 -2.69 7.52 -14.71
N ARG A 179 -1.71 6.88 -15.31
CA ARG A 179 -1.25 5.55 -14.91
C ARG A 179 -0.47 5.57 -13.61
N ALA A 180 0.53 6.43 -13.53
CA ALA A 180 1.36 6.59 -12.37
C ALA A 180 2.01 7.97 -12.36
N ILE A 181 2.19 8.50 -11.15
CA ILE A 181 3.16 9.56 -10.92
C ILE A 181 4.41 8.83 -10.43
N ASP A 182 5.28 8.46 -11.36
CA ASP A 182 6.51 7.75 -11.06
C ASP A 182 7.69 8.57 -11.55
N SER A 183 8.51 9.03 -10.63
CA SER A 183 9.76 9.64 -11.02
C SER A 183 10.77 9.63 -9.92
N LYS A 184 11.99 9.37 -10.33
CA LYS A 184 13.20 9.51 -9.52
C LYS A 184 13.36 10.93 -8.92
N ASN A 185 12.60 11.93 -9.42
CA ASN A 185 12.64 13.32 -8.95
C ASN A 185 11.27 14.04 -9.07
N GLY A 186 10.15 13.34 -9.04
CA GLY A 186 8.82 13.94 -9.16
C GLY A 186 8.52 14.60 -10.53
N LYS A 187 9.28 14.29 -11.58
CA LYS A 187 9.26 15.04 -12.86
C LYS A 187 8.61 14.31 -14.05
N LYS A 188 8.19 13.06 -13.90
CA LYS A 188 7.56 12.31 -15.00
C LYS A 188 6.15 11.87 -14.62
N ILE A 189 5.19 12.49 -15.27
CA ILE A 189 3.80 12.04 -15.28
C ILE A 189 3.60 11.26 -16.58
N GLN A 190 3.23 10.00 -16.48
CA GLN A 190 2.80 9.23 -17.64
C GLN A 190 1.29 9.40 -17.80
N VAL A 191 0.91 9.93 -18.93
CA VAL A 191 -0.48 10.15 -19.32
C VAL A 191 -0.76 9.22 -20.50
N GLU A 192 -1.82 8.46 -20.43
CA GLU A 192 -2.34 7.62 -21.51
C GLU A 192 -3.73 8.05 -21.92
#